data_fdfb2528845fdfea54e2bf975b8960f5
#
_entry.id   fdfb2528845fdfea54e2bf975b8960f5
#
_cell.length_a   1.000
_cell.length_b   1.000
_cell.length_c   1.000
_cell.angle_alpha   90.00
_cell.angle_beta   90.00
_cell.angle_gamma   90.00
#
_symmetry.space_group_name_H-M   'P 1'
#
loop_
_entity.id
_entity.type
_entity.pdbx_description
1 polymer ?
#
loop_
_entity_poly.entity_id
_entity_poly.type
_entity_poly.pdbx_seq_one_letter_code
_entity_poly.pdbx_strand_id
1 'polypeptide(L)'
;MKKTLSIILSVLLILFFVGCTKPAQNPQVPQEVFNPQGSTQQTVFAVNAFLSYKGDLNGYLEFGGDVSAVSSVDVLPDTSGKISRIYVSVGDVVKKDQILAEVDASRPGMTYSASPVKAPVSGTITSFASSVGNMVAPSMTIGRISSTDKLEIKTSVPERFISKIKLNQKAILTFDAYPGETFTAKVTKISPVLDTSTRTMSVTLILDPPDSKIKIGMYARIKLITDHKSNAIIIPTTALVTRS
;
A
#
# COMPACT_ATOMS: atom_id res chain seq x y z
N MET A 1 -42.22 -49.75 -22.73
CA MET A 1 -43.24 -49.16 -23.61
C MET A 1 -42.87 -47.72 -23.95
N LYS A 2 -41.77 -47.50 -24.64
CA LYS A 2 -41.34 -46.13 -25.09
C LYS A 2 -40.54 -46.15 -26.40
N LYS A 3 -40.65 -47.23 -27.22
CA LYS A 3 -39.90 -47.33 -28.48
C LYS A 3 -40.77 -47.50 -29.74
N THR A 4 -42.11 -47.43 -29.66
CA THR A 4 -43.03 -47.65 -30.79
C THR A 4 -43.71 -46.35 -31.26
N LEU A 5 -43.50 -45.20 -30.67
CA LEU A 5 -44.12 -43.91 -31.05
C LEU A 5 -43.29 -43.03 -32.00
N SER A 6 -42.03 -43.43 -32.25
CA SER A 6 -41.09 -42.61 -33.08
C SER A 6 -41.08 -43.05 -34.57
N ILE A 7 -41.74 -44.09 -34.93
CA ILE A 7 -41.68 -44.64 -36.32
C ILE A 7 -42.91 -44.21 -37.14
N ILE A 8 -44.00 -43.74 -36.49
CA ILE A 8 -45.24 -43.37 -37.22
C ILE A 8 -45.20 -41.91 -37.71
N LEU A 9 -44.33 -41.09 -37.19
CA LEU A 9 -44.21 -39.65 -37.59
C LEU A 9 -43.29 -39.48 -38.81
N SER A 10 -42.53 -40.47 -39.23
CA SER A 10 -41.61 -40.42 -40.39
C SER A 10 -42.15 -40.82 -41.72
N VAL A 11 -43.39 -41.37 -41.81
CA VAL A 11 -43.97 -41.87 -43.05
C VAL A 11 -45.00 -40.93 -43.70
N LEU A 12 -45.38 -39.82 -43.01
CA LEU A 12 -46.41 -38.90 -43.50
C LEU A 12 -45.87 -37.65 -44.24
N LEU A 13 -44.57 -37.59 -44.60
CA LEU A 13 -43.98 -36.42 -45.24
C LEU A 13 -43.44 -36.64 -46.66
N ILE A 14 -43.85 -37.70 -47.35
CA ILE A 14 -43.35 -38.02 -48.70
C ILE A 14 -44.52 -38.27 -49.70
N LEU A 15 -45.47 -37.34 -49.75
CA LEU A 15 -46.51 -37.40 -50.76
C LEU A 15 -47.11 -36.03 -51.04
N PHE A 16 -46.36 -35.15 -51.66
CA PHE A 16 -46.92 -33.96 -52.33
C PHE A 16 -45.83 -33.23 -53.14
N PHE A 17 -45.44 -33.80 -54.28
CA PHE A 17 -44.76 -33.03 -55.31
C PHE A 17 -44.96 -33.74 -56.70
N VAL A 18 -46.12 -33.50 -57.29
CA VAL A 18 -46.29 -33.68 -58.78
C VAL A 18 -47.24 -32.58 -59.21
N GLY A 19 -46.81 -31.68 -60.08
CA GLY A 19 -47.73 -30.75 -60.68
C GLY A 19 -47.13 -29.59 -61.47
N CYS A 20 -46.97 -29.82 -62.76
CA CYS A 20 -47.15 -28.89 -63.89
C CYS A 20 -46.17 -27.74 -64.13
N THR A 21 -45.33 -27.91 -65.12
CA THR A 21 -44.64 -26.95 -65.93
C THR A 21 -45.57 -26.19 -66.88
N LYS A 22 -45.45 -24.84 -66.90
CA LYS A 22 -45.83 -23.96 -68.02
C LYS A 22 -44.69 -23.00 -68.35
N PRO A 23 -44.42 -22.72 -69.64
CA PRO A 23 -43.31 -21.87 -70.02
C PRO A 23 -43.62 -20.37 -69.75
N ALA A 24 -42.72 -19.73 -69.12
CA ALA A 24 -42.80 -18.23 -68.80
C ALA A 24 -42.37 -17.44 -70.02
N GLN A 25 -43.22 -16.47 -70.36
CA GLN A 25 -42.90 -15.34 -71.20
C GLN A 25 -41.90 -14.42 -70.45
N ASN A 26 -40.87 -14.01 -71.19
CA ASN A 26 -39.84 -13.10 -70.76
C ASN A 26 -40.39 -11.70 -70.62
N PRO A 27 -40.45 -11.09 -69.42
CA PRO A 27 -40.71 -9.63 -69.32
C PRO A 27 -39.36 -8.89 -69.41
N GLN A 28 -39.31 -7.96 -70.36
CA GLN A 28 -38.23 -7.01 -70.51
C GLN A 28 -38.01 -6.29 -69.20
N VAL A 29 -36.80 -6.41 -68.64
CA VAL A 29 -36.31 -5.65 -67.50
C VAL A 29 -36.06 -4.22 -68.00
N PRO A 30 -36.65 -3.20 -67.38
CA PRO A 30 -36.24 -1.80 -67.66
C PRO A 30 -34.77 -1.65 -67.23
N GLN A 31 -33.93 -1.20 -68.16
CA GLN A 31 -32.59 -0.78 -67.85
C GLN A 31 -32.71 0.43 -66.93
N GLU A 32 -32.56 0.24 -65.62
CA GLU A 32 -32.28 1.36 -64.72
C GLU A 32 -30.94 1.94 -65.10
N VAL A 33 -31.00 3.16 -65.57
CA VAL A 33 -29.83 4.01 -65.76
C VAL A 33 -29.12 4.14 -64.41
N PHE A 34 -27.98 3.43 -64.30
CA PHE A 34 -27.12 3.55 -63.15
C PHE A 34 -26.56 4.96 -63.08
N ASN A 35 -27.22 5.80 -62.30
CA ASN A 35 -26.73 7.14 -61.99
C ASN A 35 -25.71 7.03 -60.86
N PRO A 36 -24.41 7.23 -61.09
CA PRO A 36 -23.41 7.16 -60.06
C PRO A 36 -23.40 8.51 -59.26
N GLN A 37 -24.51 8.79 -58.57
CA GLN A 37 -24.44 9.75 -57.51
C GLN A 37 -23.76 9.09 -56.33
N GLY A 38 -22.46 9.36 -56.21
CA GLY A 38 -21.63 8.96 -55.09
C GLY A 38 -22.25 9.42 -53.78
N SER A 39 -22.93 8.49 -53.11
CA SER A 39 -23.18 8.66 -51.68
C SER A 39 -21.84 8.61 -50.98
N THR A 40 -21.29 9.78 -50.69
CA THR A 40 -20.23 9.92 -49.69
C THR A 40 -20.78 9.34 -48.40
N GLN A 41 -20.50 8.07 -48.12
CA GLN A 41 -20.72 7.49 -46.79
C GLN A 41 -19.87 8.32 -45.85
N GLN A 42 -20.49 9.28 -45.18
CA GLN A 42 -19.84 9.93 -44.03
C GLN A 42 -19.60 8.84 -42.97
N THR A 43 -18.36 8.50 -42.80
CA THR A 43 -17.95 7.61 -41.72
C THR A 43 -18.25 8.33 -40.38
N VAL A 44 -19.29 7.91 -39.69
CA VAL A 44 -19.64 8.43 -38.38
C VAL A 44 -18.81 7.72 -37.34
N PHE A 45 -17.95 8.46 -36.67
CA PHE A 45 -17.17 7.91 -35.56
C PHE A 45 -17.91 8.20 -34.23
N ALA A 46 -18.11 7.13 -33.43
CA ALA A 46 -18.61 7.30 -32.06
C ALA A 46 -17.51 7.92 -31.20
N VAL A 47 -17.79 9.07 -30.60
CA VAL A 47 -16.86 9.77 -29.71
C VAL A 47 -17.51 9.98 -28.34
N ASN A 48 -16.74 9.85 -27.29
CA ASN A 48 -17.14 10.25 -25.94
C ASN A 48 -16.73 11.70 -25.73
N ALA A 49 -17.70 12.59 -25.46
CA ALA A 49 -17.43 13.96 -25.13
C ALA A 49 -17.42 14.17 -23.61
N PHE A 50 -16.44 14.91 -23.11
CA PHE A 50 -16.33 15.29 -21.72
C PHE A 50 -16.22 16.79 -21.60
N LEU A 51 -16.89 17.37 -20.61
CA LEU A 51 -16.71 18.77 -20.28
C LEU A 51 -15.42 18.95 -19.50
N SER A 52 -14.54 19.83 -19.95
CA SER A 52 -13.41 20.28 -19.15
C SER A 52 -13.90 21.14 -17.99
N TYR A 53 -13.28 21.03 -16.84
CA TYR A 53 -13.62 21.85 -15.68
C TYR A 53 -12.35 22.45 -15.07
N LYS A 54 -12.52 23.58 -14.36
CA LYS A 54 -11.43 24.15 -13.57
C LYS A 54 -11.38 23.52 -12.20
N GLY A 55 -10.19 23.14 -11.78
CA GLY A 55 -9.96 22.52 -10.48
C GLY A 55 -8.51 22.61 -10.06
N ASP A 56 -8.23 22.14 -8.85
CA ASP A 56 -6.90 22.07 -8.33
C ASP A 56 -6.22 20.79 -8.77
N LEU A 57 -5.04 20.92 -9.33
CA LEU A 57 -4.20 19.80 -9.75
C LEU A 57 -3.00 19.68 -8.82
N ASN A 58 -2.86 18.55 -8.16
CA ASN A 58 -1.72 18.24 -7.31
C ASN A 58 -0.80 17.25 -8.04
N GLY A 59 0.47 17.63 -8.21
CA GLY A 59 1.53 16.70 -8.53
C GLY A 59 1.94 15.96 -7.26
N TYR A 60 2.26 14.68 -7.36
CA TYR A 60 2.72 13.89 -6.22
C TYR A 60 3.81 12.90 -6.63
N LEU A 61 4.61 12.53 -5.66
CA LEU A 61 5.57 11.45 -5.74
C LEU A 61 5.13 10.33 -4.80
N GLU A 62 5.23 9.09 -5.26
CA GLU A 62 4.88 7.91 -4.45
C GLU A 62 6.14 7.21 -3.95
N PHE A 63 6.17 6.93 -2.65
CA PHE A 63 7.23 6.21 -1.97
C PHE A 63 6.64 5.21 -0.99
N GLY A 64 7.45 4.23 -0.59
CA GLY A 64 7.18 3.38 0.54
C GLY A 64 7.96 3.84 1.76
N GLY A 65 7.45 3.56 2.95
CA GLY A 65 8.15 3.87 4.18
C GLY A 65 7.69 3.01 5.35
N ASP A 66 8.56 2.86 6.33
CA ASP A 66 8.31 2.06 7.53
C ASP A 66 7.97 2.95 8.71
N VAL A 67 6.97 2.53 9.47
CA VAL A 67 6.59 3.18 10.73
C VAL A 67 7.54 2.75 11.83
N SER A 68 8.17 3.71 12.48
CA SER A 68 9.06 3.50 13.61
C SER A 68 8.70 4.42 14.78
N ALA A 69 9.18 4.10 15.98
CA ALA A 69 9.08 5.00 17.10
C ALA A 69 10.08 6.15 16.94
N VAL A 70 9.71 7.36 17.36
CA VAL A 70 10.64 8.51 17.42
C VAL A 70 11.80 8.24 18.37
N SER A 71 11.56 7.51 19.46
CA SER A 71 12.56 7.08 20.41
C SER A 71 12.43 5.61 20.71
N SER A 72 13.54 4.90 20.64
CA SER A 72 13.63 3.48 20.98
C SER A 72 14.97 3.23 21.64
N VAL A 73 14.96 2.60 22.82
CA VAL A 73 16.15 2.34 23.64
C VAL A 73 16.21 0.87 24.00
N ASP A 74 17.37 0.27 23.83
CA ASP A 74 17.63 -1.10 24.22
C ASP A 74 17.81 -1.20 25.73
N VAL A 75 17.27 -2.27 26.32
CA VAL A 75 17.43 -2.64 27.71
C VAL A 75 18.58 -3.64 27.80
N LEU A 76 19.60 -3.25 28.55
CA LEU A 76 20.80 -4.04 28.78
C LEU A 76 20.90 -4.37 30.27
N PRO A 77 21.35 -5.58 30.66
CA PRO A 77 21.66 -5.88 32.06
C PRO A 77 23.01 -5.28 32.47
N ASP A 78 23.14 -4.88 33.72
CA ASP A 78 24.38 -4.33 34.26
C ASP A 78 25.42 -5.43 34.56
N THR A 79 24.98 -6.67 34.76
CA THR A 79 25.80 -7.81 35.14
C THR A 79 25.56 -9.04 34.29
N SER A 80 26.58 -9.89 34.18
CA SER A 80 26.44 -11.23 33.57
C SER A 80 25.83 -12.21 34.55
N GLY A 81 24.89 -13.04 34.14
CA GLY A 81 24.26 -14.03 34.98
C GLY A 81 23.03 -14.67 34.31
N LYS A 82 22.27 -15.41 35.09
CA LYS A 82 21.00 -15.99 34.65
C LYS A 82 19.83 -15.07 35.04
N ILE A 83 18.86 -14.89 34.15
CA ILE A 83 17.60 -14.21 34.50
C ILE A 83 16.88 -15.11 35.54
N SER A 84 16.68 -14.56 36.73
CA SER A 84 15.95 -15.22 37.82
C SER A 84 14.46 -14.91 37.78
N ARG A 85 14.09 -13.68 37.44
CA ARG A 85 12.69 -13.22 37.37
C ARG A 85 12.50 -12.19 36.27
N ILE A 86 11.30 -12.16 35.69
CA ILE A 86 10.82 -11.14 34.75
C ILE A 86 9.52 -10.60 35.29
N TYR A 87 9.37 -9.26 35.36
CA TYR A 87 8.22 -8.57 35.92
C TYR A 87 7.33 -7.91 34.88
N VAL A 88 7.70 -7.99 33.60
CA VAL A 88 7.04 -7.26 32.51
C VAL A 88 6.84 -8.14 31.29
N SER A 89 5.88 -7.75 30.46
CA SER A 89 5.56 -8.39 29.19
C SER A 89 5.62 -7.38 28.04
N VAL A 90 5.69 -7.89 26.80
CA VAL A 90 5.58 -7.05 25.62
C VAL A 90 4.19 -6.39 25.60
N GLY A 91 4.17 -5.07 25.40
CA GLY A 91 2.96 -4.23 25.47
C GLY A 91 2.81 -3.46 26.78
N ASP A 92 3.55 -3.81 27.85
CA ASP A 92 3.47 -3.09 29.12
C ASP A 92 4.07 -1.68 29.01
N VAL A 93 3.41 -0.74 29.68
CA VAL A 93 3.90 0.63 29.85
C VAL A 93 4.76 0.71 31.10
N VAL A 94 5.99 1.13 30.95
CA VAL A 94 6.97 1.22 32.06
C VAL A 94 7.45 2.64 32.28
N LYS A 95 7.84 2.94 33.51
CA LYS A 95 8.47 4.19 33.88
C LYS A 95 9.99 4.04 33.94
N LYS A 96 10.72 5.13 33.74
CA LYS A 96 12.15 5.16 33.96
C LYS A 96 12.49 4.62 35.36
N ASP A 97 13.57 3.85 35.47
CA ASP A 97 14.07 3.20 36.68
C ASP A 97 13.16 2.08 37.25
N GLN A 98 12.05 1.73 36.60
CA GLN A 98 11.24 0.58 36.96
C GLN A 98 12.01 -0.73 36.74
N ILE A 99 11.93 -1.67 37.71
CA ILE A 99 12.56 -2.99 37.60
C ILE A 99 11.77 -3.82 36.57
N LEU A 100 12.48 -4.32 35.57
CA LEU A 100 11.94 -5.16 34.50
C LEU A 100 12.23 -6.64 34.69
N ALA A 101 13.43 -6.95 35.19
CA ALA A 101 13.90 -8.30 35.42
C ALA A 101 14.97 -8.32 36.52
N GLU A 102 15.31 -9.48 37.02
CA GLU A 102 16.42 -9.71 37.94
C GLU A 102 17.40 -10.72 37.33
N VAL A 103 18.67 -10.45 37.48
CA VAL A 103 19.77 -11.28 37.02
C VAL A 103 20.51 -11.83 38.24
N ASP A 104 20.58 -13.15 38.35
CA ASP A 104 21.39 -13.87 39.34
C ASP A 104 22.81 -14.05 38.77
N ALA A 105 23.76 -13.34 39.37
CA ALA A 105 25.18 -13.41 39.03
C ALA A 105 25.95 -14.49 39.88
N SER A 106 25.25 -15.29 40.66
CA SER A 106 25.85 -16.32 41.53
C SER A 106 26.68 -17.32 40.72
N ARG A 107 27.83 -17.68 41.30
CA ARG A 107 28.76 -18.69 40.78
C ARG A 107 28.94 -19.81 41.81
N PRO A 108 29.35 -21.01 41.43
CA PRO A 108 29.65 -22.09 42.40
C PRO A 108 30.60 -21.59 43.49
N GLY A 109 30.15 -21.67 44.73
CA GLY A 109 30.92 -21.20 45.93
C GLY A 109 30.81 -19.73 46.26
N MET A 110 30.07 -18.91 45.48
CA MET A 110 29.85 -17.48 45.73
C MET A 110 28.37 -17.13 45.46
N THR A 111 27.68 -16.64 46.47
CA THR A 111 26.31 -16.09 46.33
C THR A 111 26.35 -14.60 46.27
N TYR A 112 25.68 -14.02 45.26
CA TYR A 112 25.48 -12.57 45.08
C TYR A 112 23.99 -12.24 45.18
N SER A 113 23.67 -11.05 45.63
CA SER A 113 22.30 -10.53 45.51
C SER A 113 21.93 -10.39 44.05
N ALA A 114 20.68 -10.72 43.71
CA ALA A 114 20.16 -10.52 42.34
C ALA A 114 20.32 -9.06 41.93
N SER A 115 20.83 -8.85 40.71
CA SER A 115 21.01 -7.53 40.12
C SER A 115 19.74 -7.14 39.37
N PRO A 116 19.06 -6.01 39.73
CA PRO A 116 17.87 -5.57 39.03
C PRO A 116 18.23 -4.97 37.69
N VAL A 117 17.53 -5.37 36.63
CA VAL A 117 17.56 -4.70 35.34
C VAL A 117 16.45 -3.66 35.31
N LYS A 118 16.81 -2.40 35.11
CA LYS A 118 15.90 -1.26 35.17
C LYS A 118 15.61 -0.68 33.79
N ALA A 119 14.45 -0.06 33.64
CA ALA A 119 14.08 0.67 32.43
C ALA A 119 14.94 1.95 32.29
N PRO A 120 15.71 2.13 31.22
CA PRO A 120 16.52 3.34 31.00
C PRO A 120 15.66 4.57 30.71
N VAL A 121 14.46 4.37 30.16
CA VAL A 121 13.48 5.42 29.79
C VAL A 121 12.07 4.97 30.10
N SER A 122 11.13 5.91 30.18
CA SER A 122 9.69 5.60 30.20
C SER A 122 9.20 5.30 28.78
N GLY A 123 8.29 4.36 28.63
CA GLY A 123 7.71 3.98 27.32
C GLY A 123 7.01 2.64 27.38
N THR A 124 6.78 2.05 26.24
CA THR A 124 6.16 0.71 26.08
C THR A 124 7.21 -0.30 25.72
N ILE A 125 7.16 -1.49 26.31
CA ILE A 125 8.03 -2.61 25.95
C ILE A 125 7.59 -3.14 24.59
N THR A 126 8.43 -2.96 23.57
CA THR A 126 8.14 -3.41 22.20
C THR A 126 8.76 -4.75 21.85
N SER A 127 9.79 -5.16 22.57
CA SER A 127 10.33 -6.52 22.50
C SER A 127 10.97 -6.91 23.84
N PHE A 128 10.91 -8.20 24.18
CA PHE A 128 11.61 -8.80 25.30
C PHE A 128 12.04 -10.21 24.88
N ALA A 129 13.30 -10.31 24.46
CA ALA A 129 13.82 -11.51 23.79
C ALA A 129 14.32 -12.57 24.76
N SER A 130 14.38 -12.29 26.06
CA SER A 130 14.96 -13.19 27.05
C SER A 130 13.88 -13.86 27.92
N SER A 131 14.16 -15.07 28.38
CA SER A 131 13.30 -15.84 29.27
C SER A 131 14.00 -16.13 30.59
N VAL A 132 13.25 -16.47 31.64
CA VAL A 132 13.79 -16.92 32.90
C VAL A 132 14.71 -18.13 32.68
N GLY A 133 15.89 -18.10 33.27
CA GLY A 133 16.93 -19.12 33.11
C GLY A 133 17.94 -18.85 31.99
N ASN A 134 17.69 -17.90 31.10
CA ASN A 134 18.66 -17.54 30.06
C ASN A 134 19.88 -16.82 30.67
N MET A 135 21.05 -17.13 30.11
CA MET A 135 22.28 -16.38 30.40
C MET A 135 22.27 -15.07 29.63
N VAL A 136 22.60 -13.98 30.32
CA VAL A 136 22.70 -12.64 29.77
C VAL A 136 24.02 -11.97 30.16
N ALA A 137 24.43 -10.98 29.42
CA ALA A 137 25.65 -10.21 29.64
C ALA A 137 25.39 -8.72 29.35
N PRO A 138 26.19 -7.77 29.87
CA PRO A 138 26.01 -6.32 29.65
C PRO A 138 25.97 -5.87 28.20
N SER A 139 26.54 -6.62 27.26
CA SER A 139 26.52 -6.34 25.84
C SER A 139 25.29 -6.91 25.11
N MET A 140 24.41 -7.62 25.83
CA MET A 140 23.29 -8.37 25.25
C MET A 140 21.98 -7.62 25.51
N THR A 141 21.31 -7.19 24.45
CA THR A 141 19.98 -6.58 24.54
C THR A 141 18.97 -7.65 24.98
N ILE A 142 18.31 -7.45 26.13
CA ILE A 142 17.28 -8.32 26.65
C ILE A 142 15.87 -7.87 26.31
N GLY A 143 15.70 -6.59 25.99
CA GLY A 143 14.42 -6.02 25.61
C GLY A 143 14.60 -4.65 24.97
N ARG A 144 13.49 -4.07 24.51
CA ARG A 144 13.46 -2.72 23.92
C ARG A 144 12.25 -1.95 24.40
N ILE A 145 12.47 -0.70 24.78
CA ILE A 145 11.43 0.24 25.18
C ILE A 145 11.32 1.31 24.11
N SER A 146 10.12 1.55 23.62
CA SER A 146 9.87 2.55 22.58
C SER A 146 8.73 3.49 22.97
N SER A 147 8.78 4.70 22.45
CA SER A 147 7.71 5.68 22.54
C SER A 147 6.64 5.30 21.51
N THR A 148 5.49 4.84 21.96
CA THR A 148 4.38 4.43 21.08
C THR A 148 3.36 5.54 20.80
N ASP A 149 3.47 6.65 21.52
CA ASP A 149 2.65 7.86 21.38
C ASP A 149 3.15 8.78 20.26
N LYS A 150 4.44 8.65 19.89
CA LYS A 150 5.08 9.44 18.83
C LYS A 150 5.72 8.54 17.81
N LEU A 151 5.05 8.40 16.67
CA LEU A 151 5.50 7.59 15.56
C LEU A 151 6.05 8.46 14.43
N GLU A 152 7.09 7.97 13.79
CA GLU A 152 7.66 8.56 12.59
C GLU A 152 7.65 7.54 11.45
N ILE A 153 7.51 8.02 10.22
CA ILE A 153 7.61 7.22 9.02
C ILE A 153 8.91 7.58 8.33
N LYS A 154 9.76 6.58 8.14
CA LYS A 154 11.04 6.74 7.42
C LYS A 154 10.88 6.25 6.00
N THR A 155 11.29 7.08 5.05
CA THR A 155 11.30 6.74 3.63
C THR A 155 12.61 7.15 3.00
N SER A 156 12.98 6.44 1.93
CA SER A 156 14.18 6.72 1.13
C SER A 156 13.78 7.32 -0.21
N VAL A 157 14.21 8.56 -0.46
CA VAL A 157 13.89 9.32 -1.67
C VAL A 157 15.07 9.29 -2.63
N PRO A 158 14.90 8.82 -3.89
CA PRO A 158 15.95 8.84 -4.90
C PRO A 158 16.48 10.25 -5.18
N GLU A 159 17.78 10.37 -5.45
CA GLU A 159 18.50 11.63 -5.67
C GLU A 159 17.81 12.56 -6.69
N ARG A 160 17.26 12.01 -7.77
CA ARG A 160 16.56 12.76 -8.83
C ARG A 160 15.34 13.56 -8.35
N PHE A 161 14.80 13.24 -7.17
CA PHE A 161 13.61 13.88 -6.61
C PHE A 161 13.91 14.81 -5.43
N ILE A 162 15.16 14.89 -4.98
CA ILE A 162 15.55 15.64 -3.79
C ILE A 162 15.13 17.11 -3.87
N SER A 163 15.30 17.74 -5.04
CA SER A 163 14.93 19.15 -5.26
C SER A 163 13.44 19.46 -5.04
N LYS A 164 12.59 18.42 -5.10
CA LYS A 164 11.13 18.53 -4.89
C LYS A 164 10.70 18.30 -3.45
N ILE A 165 11.62 17.91 -2.56
CA ILE A 165 11.31 17.62 -1.17
C ILE A 165 11.62 18.83 -0.30
N LYS A 166 10.65 19.21 0.55
CA LYS A 166 10.76 20.36 1.45
C LYS A 166 10.25 20.01 2.84
N LEU A 167 10.79 20.68 3.87
CA LEU A 167 10.25 20.59 5.21
C LEU A 167 8.80 21.08 5.26
N ASN A 168 8.00 20.49 6.14
CA ASN A 168 6.56 20.75 6.31
C ASN A 168 5.68 20.41 5.08
N GLN A 169 6.24 19.74 4.08
CA GLN A 169 5.48 19.28 2.93
C GLN A 169 4.46 18.23 3.35
N LYS A 170 3.22 18.36 2.85
CA LYS A 170 2.13 17.45 3.17
C LYS A 170 2.27 16.15 2.39
N ALA A 171 1.90 15.07 3.04
CA ALA A 171 1.81 13.74 2.45
C ALA A 171 0.49 13.07 2.83
N ILE A 172 -0.02 12.25 1.95
CA ILE A 172 -1.14 11.35 2.20
C ILE A 172 -0.56 9.97 2.36
N LEU A 173 -0.96 9.28 3.42
CA LEU A 173 -0.53 7.92 3.74
C LEU A 173 -1.69 6.97 3.57
N THR A 174 -1.40 5.78 3.07
CA THR A 174 -2.33 4.63 3.06
C THR A 174 -1.60 3.41 3.62
N PHE A 175 -2.33 2.58 4.35
CA PHE A 175 -1.84 1.35 4.96
C PHE A 175 -2.69 0.18 4.49
N ASP A 176 -2.07 -0.93 4.17
CA ASP A 176 -2.80 -2.13 3.73
C ASP A 176 -3.69 -2.71 4.84
N ALA A 177 -3.36 -2.43 6.12
CA ALA A 177 -4.17 -2.82 7.27
C ALA A 177 -5.51 -2.05 7.37
N TYR A 178 -5.64 -0.90 6.71
CA TYR A 178 -6.83 -0.04 6.74
C TYR A 178 -7.23 0.37 5.32
N PRO A 179 -7.78 -0.56 4.52
CA PRO A 179 -8.15 -0.29 3.15
C PRO A 179 -9.25 0.78 3.05
N GLY A 180 -9.01 1.78 2.20
CA GLY A 180 -9.94 2.90 2.02
C GLY A 180 -9.78 4.06 3.00
N GLU A 181 -9.00 3.90 4.09
CA GLU A 181 -8.66 5.01 4.98
C GLU A 181 -7.39 5.73 4.49
N THR A 182 -7.38 7.05 4.64
CA THR A 182 -6.23 7.90 4.34
C THR A 182 -5.81 8.66 5.58
N PHE A 183 -4.52 8.74 5.81
CA PHE A 183 -3.94 9.46 6.94
C PHE A 183 -3.08 10.60 6.40
N THR A 184 -3.02 11.70 7.13
CA THR A 184 -2.18 12.84 6.76
C THR A 184 -0.87 12.82 7.53
N ALA A 185 0.19 13.24 6.87
CA ALA A 185 1.51 13.39 7.46
C ALA A 185 2.22 14.63 6.90
N LYS A 186 3.28 15.03 7.57
CA LYS A 186 4.16 16.09 7.10
C LYS A 186 5.63 15.70 7.23
N VAL A 187 6.44 16.19 6.31
CA VAL A 187 7.90 16.03 6.36
C VAL A 187 8.46 16.84 7.50
N THR A 188 9.16 16.20 8.43
CA THR A 188 9.76 16.85 9.60
C THR A 188 11.28 16.86 9.58
N LYS A 189 11.90 15.86 8.93
CA LYS A 189 13.35 15.79 8.80
C LYS A 189 13.74 15.35 7.39
N ILE A 190 14.78 15.93 6.88
CA ILE A 190 15.43 15.56 5.62
C ILE A 190 16.91 15.35 5.96
N SER A 191 17.44 14.17 5.66
CA SER A 191 18.86 13.89 5.92
C SER A 191 19.74 14.82 5.09
N PRO A 192 20.78 15.43 5.69
CA PRO A 192 21.77 16.20 4.93
C PRO A 192 22.74 15.31 4.14
N VAL A 193 22.70 14.00 4.37
CA VAL A 193 23.63 13.03 3.78
C VAL A 193 22.86 12.08 2.86
N LEU A 194 23.40 11.86 1.68
CA LEU A 194 22.91 10.87 0.72
C LEU A 194 23.60 9.53 1.00
N ASP A 195 22.82 8.45 0.99
CA ASP A 195 23.37 7.08 0.95
C ASP A 195 23.90 6.82 -0.45
N THR A 196 25.20 6.70 -0.58
CA THR A 196 25.90 6.52 -1.87
C THR A 196 25.70 5.13 -2.46
N SER A 197 25.37 4.13 -1.64
CA SER A 197 25.14 2.76 -2.09
C SER A 197 23.78 2.61 -2.79
N THR A 198 22.76 3.25 -2.26
CA THR A 198 21.38 3.23 -2.78
C THR A 198 21.02 4.47 -3.60
N ARG A 199 21.83 5.52 -3.55
CA ARG A 199 21.59 6.85 -4.12
C ARG A 199 20.26 7.42 -3.67
N THR A 200 19.97 7.27 -2.37
CA THR A 200 18.75 7.78 -1.76
C THR A 200 19.05 8.68 -0.57
N MET A 201 18.13 9.57 -0.28
CA MET A 201 18.14 10.45 0.88
C MET A 201 17.04 10.02 1.85
N SER A 202 17.37 9.87 3.12
CA SER A 202 16.38 9.55 4.15
C SER A 202 15.51 10.76 4.46
N VAL A 203 14.20 10.56 4.41
CA VAL A 203 13.19 11.58 4.76
C VAL A 203 12.29 11.00 5.84
N THR A 204 12.04 11.80 6.88
CA THR A 204 11.17 11.41 8.00
C THR A 204 9.89 12.23 7.97
N LEU A 205 8.76 11.55 8.08
CA LEU A 205 7.46 12.16 8.20
C LEU A 205 6.86 11.84 9.58
N ILE A 206 5.96 12.69 10.06
CA ILE A 206 5.17 12.45 11.26
C ILE A 206 3.70 12.55 10.90
N LEU A 207 2.89 11.66 11.46
CA LEU A 207 1.42 11.71 11.35
C LEU A 207 0.88 13.01 11.96
N ASP A 208 -0.04 13.66 11.26
CA ASP A 208 -0.66 14.90 11.69
C ASP A 208 -2.15 14.92 11.31
N PRO A 209 -3.09 14.63 12.24
CA PRO A 209 -2.89 14.31 13.66
C PRO A 209 -2.32 12.90 13.90
N PRO A 210 -1.74 12.64 15.09
CA PRO A 210 -1.36 11.30 15.53
C PRO A 210 -2.58 10.36 15.59
N ASP A 211 -2.41 9.11 15.18
CA ASP A 211 -3.47 8.11 15.23
C ASP A 211 -2.99 6.82 15.91
N SER A 212 -3.74 6.36 16.91
CA SER A 212 -3.42 5.17 17.71
C SER A 212 -3.61 3.84 16.96
N LYS A 213 -4.32 3.85 15.83
CA LYS A 213 -4.46 2.69 14.95
C LYS A 213 -3.13 2.27 14.35
N ILE A 214 -2.26 3.23 14.06
CA ILE A 214 -0.97 2.98 13.42
C ILE A 214 0.01 2.43 14.44
N LYS A 215 0.71 1.35 14.06
CA LYS A 215 1.64 0.63 14.92
C LYS A 215 3.05 0.62 14.32
N ILE A 216 4.05 0.53 15.20
CA ILE A 216 5.44 0.31 14.80
C ILE A 216 5.54 -0.95 13.95
N GLY A 217 6.32 -0.87 12.85
CA GLY A 217 6.50 -1.97 11.90
C GLY A 217 5.47 -2.03 10.77
N MET A 218 4.45 -1.16 10.77
CA MET A 218 3.56 -1.04 9.61
C MET A 218 4.28 -0.40 8.44
N TYR A 219 3.90 -0.82 7.23
CA TYR A 219 4.38 -0.24 5.98
C TYR A 219 3.36 0.78 5.45
N ALA A 220 3.84 1.99 5.17
CA ALA A 220 3.04 3.09 4.64
C ALA A 220 3.34 3.31 3.17
N ARG A 221 2.30 3.45 2.34
CA ARG A 221 2.40 4.04 1.01
C ARG A 221 2.21 5.54 1.14
N ILE A 222 3.19 6.28 0.68
CA ILE A 222 3.31 7.72 0.86
C ILE A 222 3.08 8.42 -0.46
N LYS A 223 2.05 9.26 -0.54
CA LYS A 223 1.84 10.22 -1.63
C LYS A 223 2.28 11.60 -1.14
N LEU A 224 3.50 11.99 -1.50
CA LEU A 224 4.06 13.27 -1.15
C LEU A 224 3.64 14.33 -2.17
N ILE A 225 2.92 15.37 -1.74
CA ILE A 225 2.43 16.42 -2.62
C ILE A 225 3.60 17.35 -2.96
N THR A 226 3.99 17.42 -4.25
CA THR A 226 5.16 18.19 -4.70
C THR A 226 4.78 19.51 -5.36
N ASP A 227 3.75 19.50 -6.17
CA ASP A 227 3.31 20.65 -6.94
C ASP A 227 1.82 20.87 -6.73
N HIS A 228 1.40 22.10 -6.56
CA HIS A 228 0.00 22.48 -6.49
C HIS A 228 -0.27 23.54 -7.55
N LYS A 229 -1.21 23.29 -8.44
CA LYS A 229 -1.66 24.23 -9.46
C LYS A 229 -3.15 24.47 -9.29
N SER A 230 -3.50 25.61 -8.78
CA SER A 230 -4.89 26.05 -8.65
C SER A 230 -5.46 26.51 -9.99
N ASN A 231 -6.78 26.38 -10.18
CA ASN A 231 -7.49 26.78 -11.39
C ASN A 231 -6.96 26.15 -12.69
N ALA A 232 -6.38 24.94 -12.63
CA ALA A 232 -5.97 24.21 -13.81
C ALA A 232 -7.20 23.72 -14.58
N ILE A 233 -7.13 23.74 -15.92
CA ILE A 233 -8.15 23.10 -16.75
C ILE A 233 -7.87 21.59 -16.71
N ILE A 234 -8.82 20.83 -16.20
CA ILE A 234 -8.72 19.39 -16.06
C ILE A 234 -9.49 18.73 -17.19
N ILE A 235 -8.81 17.81 -17.90
CA ILE A 235 -9.37 16.95 -18.93
C ILE A 235 -9.02 15.49 -18.61
N PRO A 236 -9.86 14.51 -19.01
CA PRO A 236 -9.53 13.11 -18.87
C PRO A 236 -8.29 12.73 -19.69
N THR A 237 -7.46 11.82 -19.19
CA THR A 237 -6.30 11.31 -19.93
C THR A 237 -6.66 10.62 -21.22
N THR A 238 -7.88 10.05 -21.32
CA THR A 238 -8.44 9.44 -22.52
C THR A 238 -8.73 10.45 -23.65
N ALA A 239 -8.76 11.76 -23.34
CA ALA A 239 -8.91 12.82 -24.34
C ALA A 239 -7.57 13.23 -24.99
N LEU A 240 -6.44 12.68 -24.55
CA LEU A 240 -5.11 12.95 -25.08
C LEU A 240 -4.77 11.95 -26.18
N VAL A 241 -4.54 12.44 -27.40
CA VAL A 241 -3.98 11.67 -28.50
C VAL A 241 -2.52 12.07 -28.66
N THR A 242 -1.61 11.17 -28.26
CA THR A 242 -0.17 11.35 -28.52
C THR A 242 0.15 10.92 -29.95
N ARG A 243 0.61 11.85 -30.78
CA ARG A 243 1.21 11.52 -32.07
C ARG A 243 2.73 11.43 -31.87
N SER A 244 3.30 10.26 -32.16
CA SER A 244 4.74 10.03 -32.27
C SER A 244 5.24 10.49 -33.63
#